data_2b621fc49e3ed846a9fd14de02722e8b
#
_entry.id   2b621fc49e3ed846a9fd14de02722e8b
#
_cell.length_a   1.000
_cell.length_b   1.000
_cell.length_c   1.000
_cell.angle_alpha   90.00
_cell.angle_beta   90.00
_cell.angle_gamma   90.00
#
_symmetry.space_group_name_H-M   'P 1'
#
loop_
_entity.id
_entity.type
_entity.pdbx_description
1 polymer ?
#
loop_
_entity_poly.entity_id
_entity_poly.type
_entity_poly.pdbx_seq_one_letter_code
_entity_poly.pdbx_strand_id
1 'polypeptide(L)'
;NMRVIKNQDVTSEDGKEKISANNFYVDIDDVEDLDDKEVIARANAQAWDPESDEYISIAKIEYEVAKEEGQYPVVFATSNGTKVERTIFVVDQPFVKNEKANEGIMAFNFVKTVDEITESQALDTDLKTWANAQGWKLSDEEQSVDISVDYEFDPEKVTEGVYPITFWTTGREFKIHTTDYSEEGQEVGLTFFPEDIHVMSRTGY
;
A
#
# COMPACT_ATOMS: atom_id res chain seq x y z
N ASN A 1 -0.65 0.50 -7.14
CA ASN A 1 0.51 -0.36 -7.44
C ASN A 1 1.38 -0.54 -6.19
N MET A 2 1.88 -1.73 -6.01
CA MET A 2 2.93 -2.06 -5.06
C MET A 2 4.27 -2.14 -5.79
N ARG A 3 5.28 -1.41 -5.31
CA ARG A 3 6.66 -1.55 -5.77
C ARG A 3 7.42 -2.44 -4.80
N VAL A 4 7.97 -3.52 -5.30
CA VAL A 4 8.82 -4.45 -4.54
C VAL A 4 10.28 -4.15 -4.81
N ILE A 5 11.05 -4.00 -3.74
CA ILE A 5 12.48 -3.71 -3.76
C ILE A 5 13.24 -4.73 -2.93
N LYS A 6 14.56 -4.84 -3.14
CA LYS A 6 15.44 -5.55 -2.21
C LYS A 6 15.60 -4.78 -0.92
N ASN A 7 15.94 -5.49 0.16
CA ASN A 7 16.39 -4.88 1.39
C ASN A 7 17.59 -3.96 1.12
N GLN A 8 17.47 -2.71 1.58
CA GLN A 8 18.49 -1.68 1.37
C GLN A 8 19.04 -1.23 2.72
N ASP A 9 19.66 -2.17 3.44
CA ASP A 9 20.26 -1.90 4.72
C ASP A 9 21.56 -1.11 4.53
N VAL A 10 21.80 -0.16 5.43
CA VAL A 10 23.08 0.52 5.59
C VAL A 10 23.76 -0.02 6.84
N THR A 11 24.99 -0.49 6.69
CA THR A 11 25.80 -0.97 7.81
C THR A 11 26.80 0.12 8.23
N SER A 12 26.97 0.32 9.55
CA SER A 12 27.97 1.22 10.10
C SER A 12 29.40 0.79 9.71
N GLU A 13 30.36 1.72 9.73
CA GLU A 13 31.75 1.44 9.38
C GLU A 13 32.40 0.38 10.28
N ASP A 14 32.01 0.34 11.54
CA ASP A 14 32.49 -0.65 12.52
C ASP A 14 31.71 -1.99 12.50
N GLY A 15 30.68 -2.07 11.65
CA GLY A 15 29.84 -3.26 11.47
C GLY A 15 28.86 -3.56 12.60
N LYS A 16 28.72 -2.66 13.59
CA LYS A 16 27.91 -2.89 14.79
C LYS A 16 26.46 -2.44 14.69
N GLU A 17 26.13 -1.70 13.68
CA GLU A 17 24.78 -1.23 13.47
C GLU A 17 24.35 -1.44 12.03
N LYS A 18 23.10 -1.82 11.86
CA LYS A 18 22.40 -1.77 10.58
C LYS A 18 21.15 -0.89 10.74
N ILE A 19 20.83 -0.16 9.67
CA ILE A 19 19.61 0.64 9.58
C ILE A 19 18.95 0.42 8.22
N SER A 20 17.63 0.27 8.20
CA SER A 20 16.84 0.21 6.98
C SER A 20 15.61 1.09 7.08
N ALA A 21 15.14 1.55 5.94
CA ALA A 21 13.85 2.22 5.79
C ALA A 21 13.40 2.14 4.32
N ASN A 22 12.10 2.30 4.08
CA ASN A 22 11.52 2.35 2.74
C ASN A 22 11.13 3.78 2.36
N ASN A 23 11.05 4.04 1.07
CA ASN A 23 10.29 5.19 0.56
C ASN A 23 8.79 4.97 0.87
N PHE A 24 8.02 6.05 1.04
CA PHE A 24 6.59 5.94 1.28
C PHE A 24 5.80 7.10 0.65
N TYR A 25 4.49 6.90 0.53
CA TYR A 25 3.55 7.87 -0.03
C TYR A 25 2.70 8.50 1.07
N VAL A 26 2.38 9.79 0.89
CA VAL A 26 1.54 10.59 1.78
C VAL A 26 0.55 11.37 0.93
N ASP A 27 -0.71 11.45 1.36
CA ASP A 27 -1.68 12.36 0.77
C ASP A 27 -1.30 13.80 1.09
N ILE A 28 -1.51 14.70 0.13
CA ILE A 28 -1.23 16.13 0.30
C ILE A 28 -1.99 16.71 1.50
N ASP A 29 -3.18 16.19 1.79
CA ASP A 29 -3.99 16.64 2.92
C ASP A 29 -3.48 16.15 4.27
N ASP A 30 -2.75 15.02 4.31
CA ASP A 30 -2.17 14.42 5.52
C ASP A 30 -0.79 15.00 5.89
N VAL A 31 -0.20 15.84 5.05
CA VAL A 31 1.17 16.36 5.26
C VAL A 31 1.32 17.11 6.57
N GLU A 32 0.31 17.90 6.96
CA GLU A 32 0.33 18.70 8.19
C GLU A 32 0.24 17.85 9.48
N ASP A 33 -0.24 16.62 9.37
CA ASP A 33 -0.41 15.67 10.47
C ASP A 33 0.79 14.72 10.64
N LEU A 34 1.80 14.82 9.77
CA LEU A 34 3.00 14.00 9.87
C LEU A 34 3.81 14.33 11.11
N ASP A 35 4.02 13.35 11.95
CA ASP A 35 4.97 13.37 13.05
C ASP A 35 6.07 12.31 12.88
N ASP A 36 7.10 12.36 13.70
CA ASP A 36 8.23 11.42 13.65
C ASP A 36 7.79 9.96 13.79
N LYS A 37 6.78 9.69 14.59
CA LYS A 37 6.25 8.34 14.81
C LYS A 37 5.56 7.81 13.56
N GLU A 38 4.76 8.64 12.91
CA GLU A 38 4.09 8.32 11.67
C GLU A 38 5.10 8.10 10.53
N VAL A 39 6.12 8.96 10.45
CA VAL A 39 7.21 8.84 9.46
C VAL A 39 8.01 7.53 9.64
N ILE A 40 8.36 7.15 10.89
CA ILE A 40 8.99 5.86 11.19
C ILE A 40 8.10 4.70 10.74
N ALA A 41 6.81 4.73 11.10
CA ALA A 41 5.88 3.65 10.81
C ALA A 41 5.66 3.47 9.29
N ARG A 42 5.44 4.55 8.56
CA ARG A 42 5.24 4.51 7.10
C ARG A 42 6.49 4.06 6.35
N ALA A 43 7.66 4.50 6.79
CA ALA A 43 8.94 4.07 6.22
C ALA A 43 9.35 2.65 6.65
N ASN A 44 8.67 2.03 7.62
CA ASN A 44 9.13 0.83 8.30
C ASN A 44 10.62 0.96 8.71
N ALA A 45 10.97 2.12 9.29
CA ALA A 45 12.34 2.42 9.65
C ALA A 45 12.77 1.63 10.88
N GLN A 46 13.86 0.88 10.76
CA GLN A 46 14.39 -0.01 11.79
C GLN A 46 15.91 0.06 11.84
N ALA A 47 16.46 -0.11 13.03
CA ALA A 47 17.90 -0.30 13.21
C ALA A 47 18.15 -1.42 14.23
N TRP A 48 19.23 -2.17 14.05
CA TRP A 48 19.60 -3.33 14.88
C TRP A 48 21.10 -3.57 14.88
N ASP A 49 21.54 -4.29 15.91
CA ASP A 49 22.87 -4.87 15.97
C ASP A 49 22.91 -6.18 15.16
N PRO A 50 23.73 -6.30 14.10
CA PRO A 50 23.73 -7.49 13.24
C PRO A 50 24.32 -8.75 13.89
N GLU A 51 24.98 -8.65 15.05
CA GLU A 51 25.51 -9.81 15.76
C GLU A 51 24.50 -10.40 16.75
N SER A 52 23.72 -9.54 17.43
CA SER A 52 22.76 -9.94 18.46
C SER A 52 21.31 -9.90 18.01
N ASP A 53 21.01 -9.29 16.87
CA ASP A 53 19.67 -8.92 16.39
C ASP A 53 18.89 -8.02 17.37
N GLU A 54 19.58 -7.38 18.32
CA GLU A 54 18.95 -6.45 19.24
C GLU A 54 18.56 -5.15 18.55
N TYR A 55 17.35 -4.70 18.83
CA TYR A 55 16.80 -3.46 18.27
C TYR A 55 17.56 -2.23 18.78
N ILE A 56 17.90 -1.34 17.86
CA ILE A 56 18.51 -0.04 18.13
C ILE A 56 17.49 1.06 17.79
N SER A 57 17.34 2.04 18.69
CA SER A 57 16.39 3.13 18.48
C SER A 57 16.83 4.05 17.35
N ILE A 58 15.87 4.47 16.52
CA ILE A 58 16.03 5.61 15.61
C ILE A 58 16.08 6.87 16.49
N ALA A 59 17.24 7.50 16.56
CA ALA A 59 17.47 8.63 17.48
C ALA A 59 17.22 10.00 16.84
N LYS A 60 17.23 10.05 15.49
CA LYS A 60 17.06 11.30 14.76
C LYS A 60 16.32 11.02 13.43
N ILE A 61 15.39 11.93 13.15
CA ILE A 61 14.66 11.96 11.88
C ILE A 61 14.73 13.40 11.37
N GLU A 62 15.12 13.58 10.12
CA GLU A 62 15.21 14.89 9.48
C GLU A 62 14.41 14.86 8.18
N TYR A 63 13.39 15.70 8.10
CA TYR A 63 12.59 15.91 6.89
C TYR A 63 11.97 17.31 6.88
N GLU A 64 11.77 17.83 5.68
CA GLU A 64 10.96 19.03 5.42
C GLU A 64 10.03 18.69 4.26
N VAL A 65 8.72 18.71 4.50
CA VAL A 65 7.71 18.38 3.51
C VAL A 65 6.75 19.55 3.35
N ALA A 66 6.62 20.03 2.11
CA ALA A 66 5.64 21.05 1.79
C ALA A 66 4.28 20.42 1.46
N LYS A 67 3.18 21.13 1.71
CA LYS A 67 1.83 20.73 1.32
C LYS A 67 1.60 20.95 -0.18
N GLU A 68 2.41 20.28 -0.99
CA GLU A 68 2.34 20.27 -2.47
C GLU A 68 2.87 18.94 -2.99
N GLU A 69 2.38 18.51 -4.16
CA GLU A 69 2.85 17.29 -4.79
C GLU A 69 4.35 17.37 -5.08
N GLY A 70 5.07 16.29 -4.74
CA GLY A 70 6.51 16.28 -4.94
C GLY A 70 7.22 15.09 -4.29
N GLN A 71 8.54 15.18 -4.27
CA GLN A 71 9.45 14.22 -3.67
C GLN A 71 10.32 14.93 -2.65
N TYR A 72 10.27 14.47 -1.41
CA TYR A 72 10.95 15.11 -0.30
C TYR A 72 11.89 14.11 0.38
N PRO A 73 13.16 14.49 0.63
CA PRO A 73 14.08 13.60 1.32
C PRO A 73 13.71 13.45 2.79
N VAL A 74 13.94 12.25 3.33
CA VAL A 74 13.89 11.96 4.76
C VAL A 74 15.11 11.16 5.17
N VAL A 75 15.74 11.54 6.27
CA VAL A 75 16.93 10.88 6.82
C VAL A 75 16.58 10.29 8.20
N PHE A 76 16.85 9.01 8.36
CA PHE A 76 16.75 8.31 9.64
C PHE A 76 18.16 8.01 10.14
N ALA A 77 18.42 8.23 11.41
CA ALA A 77 19.73 7.97 12.00
C ALA A 77 19.64 7.37 13.41
N THR A 78 20.61 6.49 13.73
CA THR A 78 20.85 6.02 15.08
C THR A 78 21.60 7.08 15.92
N SER A 79 21.72 6.87 17.23
CA SER A 79 22.50 7.75 18.11
C SER A 79 23.99 7.80 17.78
N ASN A 80 24.53 6.76 17.15
CA ASN A 80 25.94 6.70 16.76
C ASN A 80 26.19 7.27 15.34
N GLY A 81 25.12 7.69 14.66
CA GLY A 81 25.22 8.39 13.38
C GLY A 81 25.13 7.49 12.15
N THR A 82 24.84 6.20 12.29
CA THR A 82 24.48 5.34 11.16
C THR A 82 23.17 5.81 10.59
N LYS A 83 23.14 6.14 9.29
CA LYS A 83 21.99 6.80 8.66
C LYS A 83 21.58 6.20 7.33
N VAL A 84 20.31 6.33 7.01
CA VAL A 84 19.74 6.00 5.72
C VAL A 84 18.84 7.15 5.24
N GLU A 85 18.96 7.48 3.95
CA GLU A 85 18.12 8.48 3.30
C GLU A 85 17.08 7.80 2.42
N ARG A 86 15.84 8.31 2.46
CA ARG A 86 14.69 7.83 1.68
C ARG A 86 13.88 9.01 1.16
N THR A 87 12.83 8.70 0.41
CA THR A 87 11.97 9.70 -0.23
C THR A 87 10.53 9.56 0.26
N ILE A 88 9.95 10.68 0.66
CA ILE A 88 8.52 10.85 0.87
C ILE A 88 7.92 11.34 -0.45
N PHE A 89 6.95 10.61 -0.99
CA PHE A 89 6.18 11.02 -2.17
C PHE A 89 4.86 11.63 -1.70
N VAL A 90 4.73 12.94 -1.87
CA VAL A 90 3.45 13.62 -1.64
C VAL A 90 2.64 13.61 -2.92
N VAL A 91 1.43 13.11 -2.85
CA VAL A 91 0.52 12.94 -4.00
C VAL A 91 -0.88 13.43 -3.64
N ASP A 92 -1.57 13.99 -4.62
CA ASP A 92 -3.02 14.20 -4.52
C ASP A 92 -3.71 12.88 -4.82
N GLN A 93 -4.31 12.28 -3.80
CA GLN A 93 -4.84 10.93 -3.85
C GLN A 93 -6.18 10.91 -4.59
N PRO A 94 -6.26 10.39 -5.81
CA PRO A 94 -7.52 10.23 -6.48
C PRO A 94 -8.36 9.15 -5.78
N PHE A 95 -9.57 9.50 -5.39
CA PHE A 95 -10.52 8.50 -4.94
C PHE A 95 -11.54 8.17 -6.03
N VAL A 96 -12.00 6.93 -6.04
CA VAL A 96 -12.97 6.42 -7.00
C VAL A 96 -14.35 6.38 -6.36
N LYS A 97 -15.35 6.95 -7.06
CA LYS A 97 -16.75 6.94 -6.63
C LYS A 97 -17.56 5.95 -7.45
N ASN A 98 -18.39 5.18 -6.77
CA ASN A 98 -19.47 4.42 -7.37
C ASN A 98 -20.82 4.98 -6.89
N GLU A 99 -21.40 5.90 -7.64
CA GLU A 99 -22.65 6.55 -7.26
C GLU A 99 -23.85 5.60 -7.18
N LYS A 100 -23.86 4.51 -7.98
CA LYS A 100 -24.93 3.50 -7.93
C LYS A 100 -24.93 2.72 -6.63
N ALA A 101 -23.73 2.36 -6.14
CA ALA A 101 -23.58 1.68 -4.86
C ALA A 101 -23.55 2.66 -3.68
N ASN A 102 -23.52 3.97 -3.93
CA ASN A 102 -23.30 5.00 -2.93
C ASN A 102 -22.00 4.78 -2.13
N GLU A 103 -20.91 4.43 -2.81
CA GLU A 103 -19.62 4.09 -2.19
C GLU A 103 -18.45 4.82 -2.83
N GLY A 104 -17.49 5.20 -1.99
CA GLY A 104 -16.17 5.71 -2.38
C GLY A 104 -15.07 4.79 -1.90
N ILE A 105 -13.94 4.76 -2.60
CA ILE A 105 -12.74 4.03 -2.22
C ILE A 105 -11.49 4.80 -2.60
N MET A 106 -10.48 4.77 -1.72
CA MET A 106 -9.14 5.28 -1.98
C MET A 106 -8.09 4.28 -1.51
N ALA A 107 -6.94 4.28 -2.16
CA ALA A 107 -5.77 3.51 -1.75
C ALA A 107 -4.51 4.11 -2.37
N PHE A 108 -3.41 4.13 -1.62
CA PHE A 108 -2.12 4.63 -2.09
C PHE A 108 -1.32 3.58 -2.85
N ASN A 109 -0.42 4.05 -3.72
CA ASN A 109 0.74 3.24 -4.08
C ASN A 109 1.66 3.09 -2.87
N PHE A 110 2.40 2.00 -2.80
CA PHE A 110 3.31 1.75 -1.68
C PHE A 110 4.54 0.95 -2.11
N VAL A 111 5.56 0.96 -1.26
CA VAL A 111 6.84 0.29 -1.48
C VAL A 111 7.06 -0.72 -0.36
N LYS A 112 7.39 -1.97 -0.72
CA LYS A 112 7.72 -3.04 0.21
C LYS A 112 8.94 -3.81 -0.24
N THR A 113 9.68 -4.38 0.70
CA THR A 113 10.77 -5.29 0.39
C THR A 113 10.24 -6.69 0.09
N VAL A 114 11.04 -7.50 -0.58
CA VAL A 114 10.71 -8.93 -0.80
C VAL A 114 10.41 -9.61 0.53
N ASP A 115 11.23 -9.38 1.56
CA ASP A 115 11.09 -10.03 2.87
C ASP A 115 9.80 -9.62 3.58
N GLU A 116 9.41 -8.34 3.56
CA GLU A 116 8.14 -7.88 4.15
C GLU A 116 6.91 -8.60 3.55
N ILE A 117 6.98 -8.95 2.27
CA ILE A 117 5.88 -9.65 1.59
C ILE A 117 5.91 -11.14 1.90
N THR A 118 7.08 -11.78 1.82
CA THR A 118 7.21 -13.23 2.06
C THR A 118 6.97 -13.62 3.51
N GLU A 119 7.24 -12.74 4.47
CA GLU A 119 7.03 -12.95 5.90
C GLU A 119 5.61 -12.61 6.37
N SER A 120 4.79 -11.99 5.52
CA SER A 120 3.41 -11.65 5.85
C SER A 120 2.58 -12.90 6.14
N GLN A 121 1.92 -12.92 7.31
CA GLN A 121 1.03 -14.01 7.72
C GLN A 121 -0.44 -13.75 7.33
N ALA A 122 -0.76 -12.54 6.90
CA ALA A 122 -2.12 -12.10 6.55
C ALA A 122 -2.07 -11.08 5.41
N LEU A 123 -1.53 -11.48 4.27
CA LEU A 123 -1.19 -10.58 3.17
C LEU A 123 -2.35 -9.67 2.73
N ASP A 124 -3.58 -10.19 2.64
CA ASP A 124 -4.75 -9.38 2.27
C ASP A 124 -4.99 -8.21 3.23
N THR A 125 -4.77 -8.44 4.53
CA THR A 125 -4.90 -7.40 5.56
C THR A 125 -3.74 -6.42 5.47
N ASP A 126 -2.54 -6.94 5.30
CA ASP A 126 -1.32 -6.13 5.21
C ASP A 126 -1.34 -5.25 3.97
N LEU A 127 -1.77 -5.76 2.81
CA LEU A 127 -1.91 -4.96 1.58
C LEU A 127 -2.88 -3.79 1.76
N LYS A 128 -4.02 -4.00 2.45
CA LYS A 128 -4.96 -2.92 2.77
C LYS A 128 -4.33 -1.87 3.69
N THR A 129 -3.63 -2.33 4.72
CA THR A 129 -2.93 -1.46 5.67
C THR A 129 -1.81 -0.68 5.01
N TRP A 130 -0.95 -1.34 4.22
CA TRP A 130 0.17 -0.71 3.53
C TRP A 130 -0.27 0.32 2.48
N ALA A 131 -1.41 0.06 1.81
CA ALA A 131 -2.01 0.99 0.87
C ALA A 131 -2.84 2.08 1.55
N ASN A 132 -2.99 2.06 2.87
CA ASN A 132 -3.97 2.89 3.60
C ASN A 132 -5.34 2.87 2.90
N ALA A 133 -5.80 1.68 2.50
CA ALA A 133 -7.02 1.52 1.74
C ALA A 133 -8.24 1.83 2.61
N GLN A 134 -9.09 2.72 2.14
CA GLN A 134 -10.30 3.17 2.85
C GLN A 134 -11.50 3.15 1.91
N GLY A 135 -12.65 2.77 2.44
CA GLY A 135 -13.93 2.81 1.74
C GLY A 135 -15.02 3.36 2.65
N TRP A 136 -15.94 4.12 2.08
CA TRP A 136 -17.03 4.77 2.83
C TRP A 136 -18.29 4.93 1.99
N LYS A 137 -19.41 5.25 2.66
CA LYS A 137 -20.64 5.65 1.97
C LYS A 137 -20.56 7.11 1.55
N LEU A 138 -20.88 7.41 0.29
CA LEU A 138 -20.88 8.79 -0.23
C LEU A 138 -21.92 9.70 0.44
N SER A 139 -22.99 9.11 0.98
CA SER A 139 -24.02 9.82 1.74
C SER A 139 -23.66 10.07 3.20
N ASP A 140 -22.65 9.36 3.73
CA ASP A 140 -22.20 9.44 5.11
C ASP A 140 -20.73 8.97 5.17
N GLU A 141 -19.79 9.90 5.14
CA GLU A 141 -18.35 9.63 5.11
C GLU A 141 -17.82 8.98 6.40
N GLU A 142 -18.56 9.07 7.51
CA GLU A 142 -18.21 8.37 8.75
C GLU A 142 -18.56 6.87 8.68
N GLN A 143 -19.43 6.47 7.74
CA GLN A 143 -19.79 5.07 7.55
C GLN A 143 -18.79 4.36 6.63
N SER A 144 -17.86 3.62 7.23
CA SER A 144 -16.92 2.76 6.50
C SER A 144 -17.64 1.59 5.79
N VAL A 145 -17.08 1.15 4.67
CA VAL A 145 -17.49 -0.06 3.95
C VAL A 145 -16.31 -1.03 3.84
N ASP A 146 -16.63 -2.32 3.80
CA ASP A 146 -15.61 -3.36 3.69
C ASP A 146 -14.90 -3.28 2.33
N ILE A 147 -13.57 -3.50 2.37
CA ILE A 147 -12.70 -3.52 1.21
C ILE A 147 -12.18 -4.94 1.01
N SER A 148 -12.26 -5.41 -0.22
CA SER A 148 -11.57 -6.59 -0.70
C SER A 148 -10.34 -6.20 -1.51
N VAL A 149 -9.39 -7.12 -1.65
CA VAL A 149 -8.16 -6.93 -2.40
C VAL A 149 -7.93 -8.11 -3.34
N ASP A 150 -7.50 -7.80 -4.56
CA ASP A 150 -7.10 -8.78 -5.57
C ASP A 150 -5.68 -8.49 -6.06
N TYR A 151 -4.88 -9.53 -6.26
CA TYR A 151 -3.52 -9.47 -6.81
C TYR A 151 -3.17 -10.77 -7.53
N GLU A 152 -2.24 -10.69 -8.51
CA GLU A 152 -1.89 -11.80 -9.40
C GLU A 152 -0.42 -12.25 -9.22
N PHE A 153 0.09 -12.27 -8.01
CA PHE A 153 1.44 -12.78 -7.73
C PHE A 153 1.43 -13.83 -6.62
N ASP A 154 2.43 -14.72 -6.63
CA ASP A 154 2.69 -15.67 -5.57
C ASP A 154 3.60 -15.02 -4.51
N PRO A 155 3.14 -14.80 -3.27
CA PRO A 155 3.94 -14.15 -2.24
C PRO A 155 5.26 -14.85 -1.94
N GLU A 156 5.30 -16.20 -2.08
CA GLU A 156 6.51 -16.99 -1.84
C GLU A 156 7.55 -16.87 -2.96
N LYS A 157 7.14 -16.34 -4.13
CA LYS A 157 7.98 -16.20 -5.32
C LYS A 157 8.13 -14.76 -5.79
N VAL A 158 7.68 -13.80 -5.00
CA VAL A 158 7.76 -12.38 -5.36
C VAL A 158 9.22 -11.98 -5.54
N THR A 159 9.46 -11.14 -6.54
CA THR A 159 10.78 -10.56 -6.85
C THR A 159 10.67 -9.06 -6.98
N GLU A 160 11.79 -8.37 -7.18
CA GLU A 160 11.76 -6.93 -7.47
C GLU A 160 10.90 -6.62 -8.69
N GLY A 161 10.06 -5.59 -8.58
CA GLY A 161 9.18 -5.20 -9.68
C GLY A 161 8.03 -4.29 -9.23
N VAL A 162 7.10 -4.08 -10.14
CA VAL A 162 5.86 -3.34 -9.88
C VAL A 162 4.68 -4.29 -10.09
N TYR A 163 3.87 -4.45 -9.06
CA TYR A 163 2.74 -5.36 -9.04
C TYR A 163 1.45 -4.55 -8.93
N PRO A 164 0.49 -4.72 -9.85
CA PRO A 164 -0.83 -4.14 -9.72
C PRO A 164 -1.58 -4.79 -8.55
N ILE A 165 -2.15 -3.96 -7.68
CA ILE A 165 -3.05 -4.38 -6.62
C ILE A 165 -4.38 -3.68 -6.85
N THR A 166 -5.47 -4.42 -6.82
CA THR A 166 -6.83 -3.88 -6.99
C THR A 166 -7.58 -3.96 -5.67
N PHE A 167 -8.06 -2.81 -5.20
CA PHE A 167 -8.97 -2.72 -4.05
C PHE A 167 -10.38 -2.42 -4.54
N TRP A 168 -11.38 -2.99 -3.90
CA TRP A 168 -12.78 -2.79 -4.27
C TRP A 168 -13.72 -2.93 -3.07
N THR A 169 -14.85 -2.23 -3.15
CA THR A 169 -15.95 -2.30 -2.17
C THR A 169 -16.97 -3.34 -2.59
N THR A 170 -17.85 -3.72 -1.67
CA THR A 170 -18.87 -4.77 -1.90
C THR A 170 -19.94 -4.38 -2.94
N GLY A 171 -20.05 -3.09 -3.29
CA GLY A 171 -21.02 -2.58 -4.29
C GLY A 171 -20.72 -2.91 -5.74
N ARG A 172 -19.87 -3.88 -6.02
CA ARG A 172 -19.56 -4.36 -7.38
C ARG A 172 -20.79 -4.99 -8.03
N GLU A 173 -21.31 -4.36 -9.07
CA GLU A 173 -22.25 -5.00 -9.99
C GLU A 173 -21.47 -5.71 -11.12
N PHE A 174 -21.58 -7.01 -11.20
CA PHE A 174 -21.14 -7.76 -12.37
C PHE A 174 -22.31 -7.88 -13.34
N LYS A 175 -22.18 -7.32 -14.55
CA LYS A 175 -23.10 -7.63 -15.67
C LYS A 175 -22.51 -8.78 -16.46
N ILE A 176 -23.21 -9.90 -16.40
CA ILE A 176 -22.86 -11.10 -17.14
C ILE A 176 -23.82 -11.21 -18.33
N HIS A 177 -23.25 -11.25 -19.54
CA HIS A 177 -24.00 -11.63 -20.72
C HIS A 177 -23.81 -13.13 -20.93
N THR A 178 -24.84 -13.90 -20.63
CA THR A 178 -24.88 -15.34 -20.92
C THR A 178 -25.92 -15.61 -21.99
N THR A 179 -25.67 -16.62 -22.82
CA THR A 179 -26.66 -17.16 -23.75
C THR A 179 -27.59 -18.16 -23.10
N ASP A 180 -27.29 -18.58 -21.86
CA ASP A 180 -28.11 -19.50 -21.11
C ASP A 180 -29.20 -18.74 -20.33
N TYR A 181 -30.43 -19.22 -20.44
CA TYR A 181 -31.54 -18.64 -19.74
C TYR A 181 -31.58 -19.11 -18.29
N SER A 182 -31.72 -18.16 -17.36
CA SER A 182 -31.97 -18.41 -15.95
C SER A 182 -33.15 -17.58 -15.49
N GLU A 183 -34.01 -18.13 -14.66
CA GLU A 183 -35.16 -17.40 -14.12
C GLU A 183 -34.71 -16.39 -13.06
N GLU A 184 -35.44 -15.26 -12.92
CA GLU A 184 -35.16 -14.25 -11.92
C GLU A 184 -35.24 -14.85 -10.50
N GLY A 185 -34.17 -14.65 -9.70
CA GLY A 185 -34.05 -15.20 -8.35
C GLY A 185 -33.46 -16.62 -8.27
N GLN A 186 -33.11 -17.23 -9.38
CA GLN A 186 -32.40 -18.49 -9.41
C GLN A 186 -30.95 -18.33 -9.01
N GLU A 187 -30.45 -19.16 -8.09
CA GLU A 187 -29.04 -19.22 -7.73
C GLU A 187 -28.25 -19.89 -8.87
N VAL A 188 -27.30 -19.17 -9.47
CA VAL A 188 -26.46 -19.68 -10.57
C VAL A 188 -25.01 -19.70 -10.13
N GLY A 189 -24.33 -20.82 -10.40
CA GLY A 189 -22.88 -20.92 -10.23
C GLY A 189 -22.16 -20.37 -11.44
N LEU A 190 -21.20 -19.47 -11.22
CA LEU A 190 -20.38 -18.88 -12.28
C LEU A 190 -18.94 -19.35 -12.12
N THR A 191 -18.40 -19.87 -13.21
CA THR A 191 -16.97 -20.21 -13.31
C THR A 191 -16.34 -19.30 -14.35
N PHE A 192 -15.31 -18.56 -13.94
CA PHE A 192 -14.51 -17.72 -14.84
C PHE A 192 -13.14 -18.34 -15.01
N PHE A 193 -12.69 -18.42 -16.23
CA PHE A 193 -11.29 -18.64 -16.52
C PHE A 193 -10.61 -17.29 -16.75
N PRO A 194 -9.31 -17.12 -16.38
CA PRO A 194 -8.61 -15.84 -16.52
C PRO A 194 -8.67 -15.25 -17.95
N GLU A 195 -8.68 -16.10 -18.96
CA GLU A 195 -8.79 -15.74 -20.38
C GLU A 195 -10.18 -15.22 -20.79
N ASP A 196 -11.21 -15.49 -19.98
CA ASP A 196 -12.60 -15.07 -20.27
C ASP A 196 -12.93 -13.70 -19.70
N ILE A 197 -12.02 -13.12 -18.90
CA ILE A 197 -12.24 -11.84 -18.22
C ILE A 197 -11.68 -10.69 -19.05
N HIS A 198 -12.54 -10.05 -19.84
CA HIS A 198 -12.21 -8.79 -20.51
C HIS A 198 -12.63 -7.60 -19.65
N VAL A 199 -11.66 -6.91 -19.05
CA VAL A 199 -11.91 -5.63 -18.36
C VAL A 199 -12.09 -4.55 -19.42
N MET A 200 -13.34 -4.19 -19.72
CA MET A 200 -13.63 -3.05 -20.57
C MET A 200 -13.71 -1.79 -19.71
N SER A 201 -12.75 -0.88 -19.87
CA SER A 201 -12.89 0.48 -19.36
C SER A 201 -13.96 1.19 -20.20
N ARG A 202 -15.03 1.61 -19.55
CA ARG A 202 -16.07 2.42 -20.19
C ARG A 202 -15.53 3.84 -20.30
N THR A 203 -14.96 4.20 -21.46
CA THR A 203 -14.81 5.61 -21.84
C THR A 203 -16.21 6.18 -22.01
N GLY A 204 -16.54 7.15 -21.12
CA GLY A 204 -17.84 7.79 -21.15
C GLY A 204 -18.07 8.59 -22.44
N TYR A 205 -19.32 8.64 -22.86
CA TYR A 205 -19.92 9.69 -23.66
C TYR A 205 -20.56 10.69 -22.72
#